data_f88c4e5efb7492ebf95e0d9d0db8b636
#
_entry.id   f88c4e5efb7492ebf95e0d9d0db8b636
#
_cell.length_a   1.000
_cell.length_b   1.000
_cell.length_c   1.000
_cell.angle_alpha   90.00
_cell.angle_beta   90.00
_cell.angle_gamma   90.00
#
_symmetry.space_group_name_H-M   'P 1'
#
loop_
_entity.id
_entity.type
_entity.pdbx_description
1 polymer ?
#
loop_
_entity_poly.entity_id
_entity_poly.type
_entity_poly.pdbx_seq_one_letter_code
_entity_poly.pdbx_strand_id
1 'polypeptide(L)'
;EEVIKEEVSNKEKPKKHMFGKVIKVGLLLPLSGENEQLGKALVNATEMALFETKSKNIQLLFKDSGDTLEKAIKSSIELEEEGVSIIIGPIFSFQASEIRKNLSKNIPIFSFTNDESVINEGLWALGFSPGQQIKAIFNEMSHHSITDISIIVPQNAYGDIALQESRKASI
;
A
#
# COMPACT_ATOMS: atom_id res chain seq x y z
N GLU A 1 54.61 7.34 51.28
CA GLU A 1 53.15 7.48 51.19
C GLU A 1 52.74 7.24 49.73
N GLU A 2 52.36 5.98 49.45
CA GLU A 2 51.87 5.53 48.15
C GLU A 2 50.38 5.71 48.09
N VAL A 3 49.90 6.51 47.10
CA VAL A 3 48.49 6.69 46.80
C VAL A 3 48.08 5.64 45.79
N ILE A 4 47.34 4.64 46.26
CA ILE A 4 46.73 3.61 45.40
C ILE A 4 45.55 4.23 44.66
N LYS A 5 45.65 4.35 43.32
CA LYS A 5 44.55 4.72 42.46
C LYS A 5 43.65 3.51 42.26
N GLU A 6 42.41 3.60 42.75
CA GLU A 6 41.33 2.66 42.41
C GLU A 6 40.94 2.82 40.93
N GLU A 7 41.15 1.79 40.14
CA GLU A 7 40.55 1.64 38.82
C GLU A 7 39.06 1.34 38.99
N VAL A 8 38.24 2.32 38.68
CA VAL A 8 36.79 2.15 38.57
C VAL A 8 36.50 1.37 37.30
N SER A 9 36.31 0.06 37.46
CA SER A 9 35.80 -0.82 36.40
C SER A 9 34.40 -0.36 35.94
N ASN A 10 34.38 0.31 34.80
CA ASN A 10 33.14 0.70 34.12
C ASN A 10 32.51 -0.56 33.48
N LYS A 11 31.75 -1.33 34.27
CA LYS A 11 30.93 -2.43 33.75
C LYS A 11 29.80 -1.82 32.93
N GLU A 12 29.96 -1.78 31.62
CA GLU A 12 28.87 -1.53 30.69
C GLU A 12 27.70 -2.48 31.00
N LYS A 13 26.57 -1.90 31.42
CA LYS A 13 25.32 -2.65 31.60
C LYS A 13 24.94 -3.22 30.25
N PRO A 14 24.55 -4.50 30.15
CA PRO A 14 24.14 -5.08 28.89
C PRO A 14 22.98 -4.25 28.34
N LYS A 15 23.15 -3.72 27.11
CA LYS A 15 22.08 -3.04 26.37
C LYS A 15 20.93 -4.03 26.27
N LYS A 16 19.84 -3.78 26.99
CA LYS A 16 18.60 -4.52 26.92
C LYS A 16 18.12 -4.39 25.48
N HIS A 17 18.30 -5.43 24.66
CA HIS A 17 17.69 -5.50 23.35
C HIS A 17 16.17 -5.43 23.58
N MET A 18 15.61 -4.23 23.44
CA MET A 18 14.17 -4.08 23.30
C MET A 18 13.83 -4.75 21.96
N PHE A 19 13.36 -5.98 22.02
CA PHE A 19 12.62 -6.56 20.89
C PHE A 19 11.45 -5.62 20.64
N GLY A 20 11.54 -4.80 19.58
CA GLY A 20 10.48 -3.88 19.22
C GLY A 20 9.18 -4.67 19.05
N LYS A 21 8.05 -4.05 19.38
CA LYS A 21 6.72 -4.64 19.19
C LYS A 21 6.61 -5.18 17.76
N VAL A 22 6.25 -6.44 17.58
CA VAL A 22 6.02 -7.04 16.27
C VAL A 22 4.88 -6.28 15.59
N ILE A 23 5.11 -5.78 14.38
CA ILE A 23 4.13 -5.11 13.55
C ILE A 23 3.55 -6.17 12.61
N LYS A 24 2.28 -6.46 12.77
CA LYS A 24 1.54 -7.35 11.88
C LYS A 24 1.01 -6.57 10.69
N VAL A 25 1.39 -6.99 9.49
CA VAL A 25 0.95 -6.40 8.21
C VAL A 25 0.05 -7.41 7.52
N GLY A 26 -1.20 -7.05 7.32
CA GLY A 26 -2.17 -7.86 6.57
C GLY A 26 -2.01 -7.65 5.07
N LEU A 27 -1.84 -8.73 4.32
CA LEU A 27 -1.82 -8.73 2.85
C LEU A 27 -3.14 -9.32 2.37
N LEU A 28 -4.01 -8.49 1.81
CA LEU A 28 -5.30 -8.88 1.27
C LEU A 28 -5.22 -8.92 -0.26
N LEU A 29 -4.96 -10.10 -0.80
CA LEU A 29 -4.62 -10.31 -2.22
C LEU A 29 -5.50 -11.38 -2.85
N PRO A 30 -5.78 -11.34 -4.17
CA PRO A 30 -6.53 -12.40 -4.85
C PRO A 30 -5.66 -13.64 -5.01
N LEU A 31 -5.72 -14.55 -4.05
CA LEU A 31 -4.94 -15.80 -4.04
C LEU A 31 -5.70 -16.97 -4.67
N SER A 32 -6.91 -16.71 -5.17
CA SER A 32 -7.76 -17.65 -5.94
C SER A 32 -8.54 -16.90 -7.00
N GLY A 33 -9.12 -17.61 -7.98
CA GLY A 33 -9.93 -17.07 -9.05
C GLY A 33 -9.10 -16.59 -10.24
N GLU A 34 -9.67 -15.72 -11.06
CA GLU A 34 -9.07 -15.27 -12.31
C GLU A 34 -7.75 -14.48 -12.10
N ASN A 35 -7.61 -13.82 -10.96
CA ASN A 35 -6.46 -12.98 -10.63
C ASN A 35 -5.42 -13.66 -9.73
N GLU A 36 -5.51 -14.98 -9.56
CA GLU A 36 -4.61 -15.74 -8.67
C GLU A 36 -3.13 -15.55 -9.02
N GLN A 37 -2.78 -15.52 -10.30
CA GLN A 37 -1.39 -15.33 -10.73
C GLN A 37 -0.83 -13.96 -10.31
N LEU A 38 -1.65 -12.91 -10.42
CA LEU A 38 -1.29 -11.57 -9.96
C LEU A 38 -1.12 -11.56 -8.44
N GLY A 39 -2.05 -12.17 -7.71
CA GLY A 39 -1.96 -12.30 -6.25
C GLY A 39 -0.66 -12.99 -5.81
N LYS A 40 -0.31 -14.12 -6.43
CA LYS A 40 0.95 -14.83 -6.17
C LYS A 40 2.20 -14.00 -6.48
N ALA A 41 2.19 -13.23 -7.57
CA ALA A 41 3.30 -12.34 -7.89
C ALA A 41 3.48 -11.25 -6.81
N LEU A 42 2.39 -10.71 -6.27
CA LEU A 42 2.44 -9.74 -5.18
C LEU A 42 2.92 -10.35 -3.86
N VAL A 43 2.53 -11.59 -3.56
CA VAL A 43 3.08 -12.34 -2.41
C VAL A 43 4.59 -12.43 -2.53
N ASN A 44 5.09 -12.95 -3.65
CA ASN A 44 6.53 -13.09 -3.88
C ASN A 44 7.27 -11.75 -3.76
N ALA A 45 6.73 -10.68 -4.36
CA ALA A 45 7.31 -9.35 -4.26
C ALA A 45 7.38 -8.84 -2.81
N THR A 46 6.32 -9.09 -2.02
CA THR A 46 6.27 -8.68 -0.61
C THR A 46 7.26 -9.46 0.24
N GLU A 47 7.38 -10.77 0.03
CA GLU A 47 8.36 -11.62 0.71
C GLU A 47 9.80 -11.22 0.37
N MET A 48 10.08 -10.91 -0.89
CA MET A 48 11.38 -10.37 -1.32
C MET A 48 11.69 -9.04 -0.65
N ALA A 49 10.73 -8.11 -0.62
CA ALA A 49 10.90 -6.82 0.05
C ALA A 49 11.17 -7.00 1.56
N LEU A 50 10.45 -7.90 2.22
CA LEU A 50 10.70 -8.20 3.63
C LEU A 50 12.12 -8.77 3.85
N PHE A 51 12.55 -9.67 2.98
CA PHE A 51 13.89 -10.25 3.04
C PHE A 51 14.99 -9.18 2.87
N GLU A 52 14.82 -8.27 1.91
CA GLU A 52 15.77 -7.18 1.67
C GLU A 52 15.87 -6.20 2.84
N THR A 53 14.75 -5.88 3.48
CA THR A 53 14.75 -4.96 4.65
C THR A 53 15.42 -5.55 5.88
N LYS A 54 15.63 -6.87 5.93
CA LYS A 54 16.17 -7.60 7.09
C LYS A 54 15.43 -7.30 8.40
N SER A 55 14.19 -6.85 8.31
CA SER A 55 13.39 -6.51 9.48
C SER A 55 12.98 -7.76 10.24
N LYS A 56 13.28 -7.78 11.55
CA LYS A 56 12.87 -8.86 12.45
C LYS A 56 11.55 -8.58 13.17
N ASN A 57 11.01 -7.37 12.97
CA ASN A 57 9.85 -6.89 13.71
C ASN A 57 8.58 -6.82 12.85
N ILE A 58 8.62 -7.28 11.60
CA ILE A 58 7.47 -7.33 10.70
C ILE A 58 7.02 -8.77 10.54
N GLN A 59 5.74 -9.00 10.71
CA GLN A 59 5.07 -10.27 10.44
C GLN A 59 4.03 -10.04 9.33
N LEU A 60 4.13 -10.77 8.24
CA LEU A 60 3.17 -10.75 7.14
C LEU A 60 2.08 -11.79 7.40
N LEU A 61 0.82 -11.38 7.23
CA LEU A 61 -0.36 -12.23 7.32
C LEU A 61 -1.12 -12.14 5.99
N PHE A 62 -1.14 -13.23 5.24
CA PHE A 62 -1.76 -13.29 3.92
C PHE A 62 -3.20 -13.82 4.03
N LYS A 63 -4.14 -13.11 3.39
CA LYS A 63 -5.53 -13.54 3.23
C LYS A 63 -5.97 -13.39 1.79
N ASP A 64 -6.79 -14.32 1.36
CA ASP A 64 -7.32 -14.35 0.00
C ASP A 64 -8.55 -13.43 -0.13
N SER A 65 -8.40 -12.36 -0.90
CA SER A 65 -9.55 -11.49 -1.24
C SER A 65 -10.51 -12.16 -2.23
N GLY A 66 -10.03 -13.13 -3.00
CA GLY A 66 -10.78 -13.72 -4.11
C GLY A 66 -11.28 -12.67 -5.10
N ASP A 67 -12.25 -13.08 -5.92
CA ASP A 67 -12.88 -12.23 -6.95
C ASP A 67 -14.24 -11.66 -6.47
N THR A 68 -14.72 -12.04 -5.28
CA THR A 68 -16.01 -11.60 -4.76
C THR A 68 -15.87 -10.61 -3.61
N LEU A 69 -16.85 -9.73 -3.48
CA LEU A 69 -16.90 -8.75 -2.41
C LEU A 69 -17.03 -9.41 -1.03
N GLU A 70 -17.89 -10.43 -0.93
CA GLU A 70 -18.14 -11.15 0.33
C GLU A 70 -16.86 -11.77 0.88
N LYS A 71 -16.08 -12.43 0.01
CA LYS A 71 -14.83 -13.06 0.40
C LYS A 71 -13.80 -12.03 0.86
N ALA A 72 -13.69 -10.91 0.14
CA ALA A 72 -12.79 -9.84 0.48
C ALA A 72 -13.12 -9.21 1.84
N ILE A 73 -14.41 -8.95 2.13
CA ILE A 73 -14.87 -8.45 3.42
C ILE A 73 -14.56 -9.45 4.53
N LYS A 74 -14.93 -10.73 4.36
CA LYS A 74 -14.66 -11.76 5.35
C LYS A 74 -13.17 -11.85 5.69
N SER A 75 -12.32 -11.92 4.67
CA SER A 75 -10.86 -12.00 4.84
C SER A 75 -10.28 -10.74 5.51
N SER A 76 -10.86 -9.56 5.26
CA SER A 76 -10.42 -8.33 5.92
C SER A 76 -10.80 -8.31 7.41
N ILE A 77 -11.95 -8.83 7.79
CA ILE A 77 -12.39 -8.98 9.19
C ILE A 77 -11.47 -9.96 9.92
N GLU A 78 -11.13 -11.10 9.29
CA GLU A 78 -10.16 -12.04 9.85
C GLU A 78 -8.81 -11.39 10.13
N LEU A 79 -8.30 -10.52 9.24
CA LEU A 79 -7.07 -9.76 9.47
C LEU A 79 -7.22 -8.80 10.66
N GLU A 80 -8.36 -8.14 10.80
CA GLU A 80 -8.64 -7.27 11.96
C GLU A 80 -8.63 -8.06 13.26
N GLU A 81 -9.28 -9.24 13.30
CA GLU A 81 -9.33 -10.13 14.47
C GLU A 81 -7.93 -10.65 14.84
N GLU A 82 -7.08 -10.92 13.85
CA GLU A 82 -5.67 -11.28 14.06
C GLU A 82 -4.81 -10.12 14.55
N GLY A 83 -5.36 -8.91 14.61
CA GLY A 83 -4.74 -7.71 15.18
C GLY A 83 -3.65 -7.11 14.29
N VAL A 84 -3.88 -7.05 12.97
CA VAL A 84 -2.96 -6.36 12.06
C VAL A 84 -2.94 -4.86 12.35
N SER A 85 -1.80 -4.24 12.12
CA SER A 85 -1.61 -2.79 12.28
C SER A 85 -1.97 -2.02 11.02
N ILE A 86 -1.99 -2.68 9.87
CA ILE A 86 -2.19 -2.11 8.53
C ILE A 86 -2.64 -3.22 7.59
N ILE A 87 -3.45 -2.89 6.59
CA ILE A 87 -3.81 -3.78 5.49
C ILE A 87 -3.24 -3.22 4.18
N ILE A 88 -2.53 -4.05 3.43
CA ILE A 88 -2.06 -3.78 2.07
C ILE A 88 -2.90 -4.64 1.12
N GLY A 89 -3.56 -3.99 0.17
CA GLY A 89 -4.64 -4.55 -0.62
C GLY A 89 -5.99 -3.97 -0.18
N PRO A 90 -7.07 -4.34 -0.85
CA PRO A 90 -7.16 -5.19 -2.03
C PRO A 90 -6.65 -4.52 -3.29
N ILE A 91 -6.76 -5.23 -4.45
CA ILE A 91 -6.40 -4.67 -5.75
C ILE A 91 -7.55 -3.83 -6.31
N PHE A 92 -8.78 -4.28 -6.15
CA PHE A 92 -9.95 -3.70 -6.80
C PHE A 92 -10.61 -2.60 -5.96
N SER A 93 -10.96 -1.49 -6.61
CA SER A 93 -11.57 -0.31 -5.97
C SER A 93 -12.91 -0.64 -5.29
N PHE A 94 -13.76 -1.46 -5.93
CA PHE A 94 -15.04 -1.85 -5.35
C PHE A 94 -14.90 -2.64 -4.05
N GLN A 95 -13.87 -3.48 -3.93
CA GLN A 95 -13.56 -4.19 -2.70
C GLN A 95 -13.04 -3.22 -1.62
N ALA A 96 -12.13 -2.32 -1.98
CA ALA A 96 -11.49 -1.40 -1.05
C ALA A 96 -12.50 -0.51 -0.32
N SER A 97 -13.43 0.08 -1.05
CA SER A 97 -14.50 0.93 -0.51
C SER A 97 -15.39 0.19 0.49
N GLU A 98 -15.81 -1.03 0.14
CA GLU A 98 -16.71 -1.81 1.01
C GLU A 98 -15.98 -2.40 2.22
N ILE A 99 -14.72 -2.82 2.07
CA ILE A 99 -13.89 -3.27 3.20
C ILE A 99 -13.79 -2.15 4.24
N ARG A 100 -13.53 -0.91 3.82
CA ARG A 100 -13.42 0.24 4.76
C ARG A 100 -14.69 0.43 5.57
N LYS A 101 -15.87 0.23 4.98
CA LYS A 101 -17.17 0.37 5.66
C LYS A 101 -17.45 -0.74 6.68
N ASN A 102 -16.87 -1.92 6.46
CA ASN A 102 -17.13 -3.12 7.25
C ASN A 102 -16.12 -3.36 8.39
N LEU A 103 -14.98 -2.68 8.38
CA LEU A 103 -14.02 -2.78 9.47
C LEU A 103 -14.45 -1.91 10.65
N SER A 104 -14.47 -2.50 11.85
CA SER A 104 -14.87 -1.83 13.10
C SER A 104 -13.77 -0.94 13.66
N LYS A 105 -12.48 -1.24 13.36
CA LYS A 105 -11.32 -0.49 13.83
C LYS A 105 -10.78 0.42 12.72
N ASN A 106 -10.16 1.52 13.12
CA ASN A 106 -9.52 2.43 12.17
C ASN A 106 -8.15 1.90 11.76
N ILE A 107 -8.14 0.75 11.06
CA ILE A 107 -6.93 0.15 10.49
C ILE A 107 -6.66 0.82 9.15
N PRO A 108 -5.45 1.38 8.92
CA PRO A 108 -5.07 1.93 7.62
C PRO A 108 -5.12 0.86 6.53
N ILE A 109 -5.74 1.20 5.40
CA ILE A 109 -5.84 0.34 4.22
C ILE A 109 -5.10 1.01 3.07
N PHE A 110 -4.14 0.32 2.48
CA PHE A 110 -3.42 0.75 1.29
C PHE A 110 -3.80 -0.16 0.12
N SER A 111 -4.76 0.26 -0.67
CA SER A 111 -5.25 -0.49 -1.83
C SER A 111 -4.38 -0.25 -3.06
N PHE A 112 -4.19 -1.27 -3.89
CA PHE A 112 -3.47 -1.14 -5.18
C PHE A 112 -4.32 -0.50 -6.27
N THR A 113 -5.53 -0.06 -5.96
CA THR A 113 -6.38 0.64 -6.93
C THR A 113 -5.74 1.92 -7.43
N ASN A 114 -6.04 2.30 -8.66
CA ASN A 114 -5.75 3.62 -9.23
C ASN A 114 -6.98 4.54 -9.26
N ASP A 115 -8.10 4.12 -8.68
CA ASP A 115 -9.34 4.87 -8.57
C ASP A 115 -9.30 5.78 -7.34
N GLU A 116 -9.06 7.06 -7.57
CA GLU A 116 -9.02 8.06 -6.50
C GLU A 116 -10.39 8.33 -5.87
N SER A 117 -11.48 7.95 -6.52
CA SER A 117 -12.84 8.21 -6.01
C SER A 117 -13.17 7.42 -4.74
N VAL A 118 -12.44 6.34 -4.47
CA VAL A 118 -12.63 5.52 -3.26
C VAL A 118 -11.80 5.98 -2.07
N ILE A 119 -10.87 6.93 -2.26
CA ILE A 119 -10.02 7.44 -1.19
C ILE A 119 -10.86 8.16 -0.14
N ASN A 120 -10.70 7.77 1.10
CA ASN A 120 -11.35 8.39 2.25
C ASN A 120 -10.50 8.21 3.51
N GLU A 121 -11.01 8.64 4.66
CA GLU A 121 -10.31 8.49 5.92
C GLU A 121 -10.01 7.00 6.22
N GLY A 122 -8.71 6.70 6.31
CA GLY A 122 -8.19 5.37 6.56
C GLY A 122 -8.08 4.46 5.32
N LEU A 123 -8.35 4.97 4.11
CA LEU A 123 -8.15 4.25 2.84
C LEU A 123 -7.36 5.08 1.85
N TRP A 124 -6.23 4.57 1.43
CA TRP A 124 -5.34 5.20 0.44
C TRP A 124 -5.16 4.32 -0.79
N ALA A 125 -5.06 4.96 -1.97
CA ALA A 125 -4.72 4.30 -3.22
C ALA A 125 -3.20 4.37 -3.46
N LEU A 126 -2.57 3.23 -3.77
CA LEU A 126 -1.15 3.12 -4.13
C LEU A 126 -0.94 3.12 -5.65
N GLY A 127 -2.01 2.93 -6.43
CA GLY A 127 -1.95 2.93 -7.88
C GLY A 127 -1.65 4.32 -8.45
N PHE A 128 -1.03 4.35 -9.62
CA PHE A 128 -0.84 5.61 -10.36
C PHE A 128 -2.18 6.02 -10.98
N SER A 129 -2.75 7.13 -10.52
CA SER A 129 -3.98 7.62 -11.12
C SER A 129 -3.74 8.21 -12.52
N PRO A 130 -4.68 8.05 -13.45
CA PRO A 130 -4.59 8.68 -14.76
C PRO A 130 -4.44 10.20 -14.67
N GLY A 131 -5.13 10.83 -13.73
CA GLY A 131 -5.05 12.28 -13.51
C GLY A 131 -3.64 12.76 -13.13
N GLN A 132 -2.96 12.06 -12.22
CA GLN A 132 -1.59 12.39 -11.82
C GLN A 132 -0.61 12.24 -12.99
N GLN A 133 -0.74 11.16 -13.77
CA GLN A 133 0.11 10.93 -14.94
C GLN A 133 -0.07 12.01 -16.00
N ILE A 134 -1.32 12.34 -16.33
CA ILE A 134 -1.65 13.37 -17.31
C ILE A 134 -1.16 14.73 -16.85
N LYS A 135 -1.41 15.09 -15.60
CA LYS A 135 -0.94 16.37 -15.03
C LYS A 135 0.58 16.49 -15.11
N ALA A 136 1.32 15.40 -14.83
CA ALA A 136 2.78 15.39 -14.95
C ALA A 136 3.23 15.63 -16.41
N ILE A 137 2.58 14.99 -17.38
CA ILE A 137 2.86 15.17 -18.82
C ILE A 137 2.59 16.62 -19.23
N PHE A 138 1.43 17.18 -18.88
CA PHE A 138 1.07 18.56 -19.24
C PHE A 138 1.99 19.60 -18.61
N ASN A 139 2.41 19.39 -17.36
CA ASN A 139 3.39 20.24 -16.71
C ASN A 139 4.72 20.25 -17.49
N GLU A 140 5.22 19.08 -17.91
CA GLU A 140 6.46 18.96 -18.66
C GLU A 140 6.34 19.61 -20.06
N MET A 141 5.21 19.42 -20.73
CA MET A 141 4.92 20.07 -22.01
C MET A 141 4.91 21.60 -21.88
N SER A 142 4.34 22.13 -20.80
CA SER A 142 4.35 23.57 -20.48
C SER A 142 5.77 24.09 -20.30
N HIS A 143 6.64 23.36 -19.61
CA HIS A 143 8.05 23.74 -19.45
C HIS A 143 8.81 23.80 -20.78
N HIS A 144 8.39 23.01 -21.76
CA HIS A 144 8.95 23.02 -23.12
C HIS A 144 8.20 23.93 -24.10
N SER A 145 7.23 24.75 -23.61
CA SER A 145 6.42 25.66 -24.45
C SER A 145 5.66 24.95 -25.58
N ILE A 146 5.25 23.69 -25.37
CA ILE A 146 4.45 22.92 -26.31
C ILE A 146 2.98 23.32 -26.13
N THR A 147 2.36 23.87 -27.17
CA THR A 147 0.99 24.41 -27.14
C THR A 147 -0.02 23.55 -27.93
N ASP A 148 0.45 22.84 -28.94
CA ASP A 148 -0.39 22.02 -29.82
C ASP A 148 -0.25 20.54 -29.48
N ILE A 149 -1.34 19.93 -29.01
CA ILE A 149 -1.35 18.57 -28.48
C ILE A 149 -2.48 17.78 -29.12
N SER A 150 -2.17 16.58 -29.59
CA SER A 150 -3.16 15.59 -30.00
C SER A 150 -3.15 14.42 -29.02
N ILE A 151 -4.32 14.02 -28.55
CA ILE A 151 -4.46 12.96 -27.54
C ILE A 151 -5.18 11.77 -28.17
N ILE A 152 -4.55 10.59 -28.09
CA ILE A 152 -5.15 9.33 -28.53
C ILE A 152 -5.40 8.50 -27.28
N VAL A 153 -6.65 8.10 -27.06
CA VAL A 153 -7.07 7.31 -25.90
C VAL A 153 -7.81 6.04 -26.34
N PRO A 154 -7.76 4.95 -25.56
CA PRO A 154 -8.55 3.75 -25.83
C PRO A 154 -10.04 4.05 -25.63
N GLN A 155 -10.90 3.32 -26.36
CA GLN A 155 -12.36 3.46 -26.26
C GLN A 155 -12.92 2.61 -25.11
N ASN A 156 -12.64 3.01 -23.88
CA ASN A 156 -13.06 2.35 -22.64
C ASN A 156 -13.06 3.35 -21.46
N ALA A 157 -13.48 2.91 -20.27
CA ALA A 157 -13.56 3.76 -19.07
C ALA A 157 -12.24 4.47 -18.71
N TYR A 158 -11.10 3.84 -18.93
CA TYR A 158 -9.79 4.49 -18.72
C TYR A 158 -9.58 5.65 -19.71
N GLY A 159 -9.92 5.45 -20.99
CA GLY A 159 -9.82 6.50 -22.01
C GLY A 159 -10.72 7.70 -21.71
N ASP A 160 -11.94 7.45 -21.20
CA ASP A 160 -12.85 8.52 -20.80
C ASP A 160 -12.28 9.37 -19.67
N ILE A 161 -11.72 8.71 -18.64
CA ILE A 161 -11.05 9.39 -17.53
C ILE A 161 -9.83 10.17 -18.04
N ALA A 162 -8.99 9.54 -18.86
CA ALA A 162 -7.81 10.17 -19.43
C ALA A 162 -8.15 11.43 -20.24
N LEU A 163 -9.19 11.37 -21.07
CA LEU A 163 -9.67 12.51 -21.85
C LEU A 163 -10.21 13.63 -20.96
N GLN A 164 -10.96 13.29 -19.91
CA GLN A 164 -11.47 14.26 -18.95
C GLN A 164 -10.34 14.97 -18.21
N GLU A 165 -9.36 14.22 -17.69
CA GLU A 165 -8.21 14.78 -16.97
C GLU A 165 -7.32 15.63 -17.90
N SER A 166 -7.16 15.24 -19.16
CA SER A 166 -6.44 16.03 -20.15
C SER A 166 -7.11 17.39 -20.40
N ARG A 167 -8.44 17.43 -20.49
CA ARG A 167 -9.18 18.70 -20.62
C ARG A 167 -9.03 19.60 -19.40
N LYS A 168 -8.96 19.03 -18.19
CA LYS A 168 -8.71 19.81 -16.96
C LYS A 168 -7.27 20.36 -16.91
N ALA A 169 -6.31 19.59 -17.42
CA ALA A 169 -4.92 19.98 -17.41
C ALA A 169 -4.54 20.99 -18.49
N SER A 170 -5.35 21.15 -19.55
CA SER A 170 -5.12 22.07 -20.68
C SER A 170 -5.61 23.51 -20.43
N ILE A 171 -6.19 23.78 -19.27
CA ILE A 171 -6.66 25.11 -18.85
C ILE A 171 -5.58 25.79 -17.99
#